data_c5e47aaafa55af4ff4af212f5e7267ca
#
_entry.id   c5e47aaafa55af4ff4af212f5e7267ca
#
_cell.length_a   1.000
_cell.length_b   1.000
_cell.length_c   1.000
_cell.angle_alpha   90.00
_cell.angle_beta   90.00
_cell.angle_gamma   90.00
#
_symmetry.space_group_name_H-M   'P 1'
#
loop_
_entity.id
_entity.type
_entity.pdbx_description
1 polymer ?
#
loop_
_entity_poly.entity_id
_entity_poly.type
_entity_poly.pdbx_seq_one_letter_code
_entity_poly.pdbx_strand_id
1 'polypeptide(L)'
;MSVAGSSVSAPLALQASPSPTAVLGTVGLLALFLSVTAHLAARNVVGDVAVVKALGVGVGPAIISTVTTLLSLPSVLGVGLALAVDAGAIHLLYRQPRRTTALITAIHAIVTVILGAVVGGAVILYLSAP
;
A
#
# COMPACT_ATOMS: atom_id res chain seq x y z
N MET A 1 13.38 24.26 -36.07
CA MET A 1 14.15 24.02 -34.83
C MET A 1 13.29 23.92 -33.58
N SER A 2 12.02 24.27 -33.63
CA SER A 2 11.10 24.18 -32.47
C SER A 2 10.38 22.85 -32.35
N VAL A 3 10.67 21.90 -33.22
CA VAL A 3 9.95 20.61 -33.29
C VAL A 3 10.29 19.65 -32.14
N ALA A 4 11.49 19.77 -31.56
CA ALA A 4 11.97 18.91 -30.48
C ALA A 4 11.36 19.26 -29.11
N GLY A 5 10.87 20.47 -28.91
CA GLY A 5 10.27 20.89 -27.61
C GLY A 5 8.83 20.47 -27.43
N SER A 6 8.06 20.32 -28.51
CA SER A 6 6.63 19.98 -28.43
C SER A 6 6.36 18.49 -28.19
N SER A 7 7.30 17.60 -28.54
CA SER A 7 7.14 16.18 -28.34
C SER A 7 7.40 15.69 -26.90
N VAL A 8 8.07 16.50 -26.08
CA VAL A 8 8.38 16.18 -24.68
C VAL A 8 7.26 16.62 -23.73
N SER A 9 6.55 17.70 -24.04
CA SER A 9 5.48 18.21 -23.17
C SER A 9 4.20 17.37 -23.19
N ALA A 10 3.87 16.69 -24.30
CA ALA A 10 2.68 15.85 -24.41
C ALA A 10 2.70 14.61 -23.48
N PRO A 11 3.79 13.80 -23.39
CA PRO A 11 3.86 12.71 -22.42
C PRO A 11 3.80 13.16 -20.96
N LEU A 12 4.41 14.29 -20.63
CA LEU A 12 4.35 14.85 -19.27
C LEU A 12 2.94 15.32 -18.91
N ALA A 13 2.23 15.95 -19.85
CA ALA A 13 0.85 16.39 -19.65
C ALA A 13 -0.11 15.19 -19.44
N LEU A 14 0.09 14.07 -20.16
CA LEU A 14 -0.70 12.85 -20.00
C LEU A 14 -0.46 12.15 -18.67
N GLN A 15 0.71 12.31 -18.06
CA GLN A 15 1.08 11.74 -16.76
C GLN A 15 0.73 12.63 -15.58
N ALA A 16 0.32 13.89 -15.81
CA ALA A 16 0.16 14.89 -14.76
C ALA A 16 -1.05 14.67 -13.87
N SER A 17 -2.10 13.95 -14.32
CA SER A 17 -3.35 13.79 -13.58
C SER A 17 -3.91 12.38 -13.73
N PRO A 18 -3.82 11.54 -12.71
CA PRO A 18 -4.50 10.24 -12.74
C PRO A 18 -6.02 10.45 -12.76
N SER A 19 -6.73 9.62 -13.52
CA SER A 19 -8.20 9.64 -13.52
C SER A 19 -8.76 9.20 -12.15
N PRO A 20 -9.96 9.68 -11.75
CA PRO A 20 -10.60 9.20 -10.53
C PRO A 20 -10.78 7.69 -10.50
N THR A 21 -11.10 7.06 -11.63
CA THR A 21 -11.21 5.61 -11.75
C THR A 21 -9.88 4.91 -11.49
N ALA A 22 -8.77 5.44 -12.01
CA ALA A 22 -7.45 4.89 -11.76
C ALA A 22 -7.04 5.01 -10.29
N VAL A 23 -7.36 6.12 -9.65
CA VAL A 23 -7.11 6.33 -8.21
C VAL A 23 -7.91 5.33 -7.38
N LEU A 24 -9.20 5.18 -7.63
CA LEU A 24 -10.06 4.22 -6.93
C LEU A 24 -9.59 2.78 -7.14
N GLY A 25 -9.21 2.42 -8.35
CA GLY A 25 -8.67 1.10 -8.67
C GLY A 25 -7.37 0.82 -7.92
N THR A 26 -6.47 1.78 -7.86
CA THR A 26 -5.20 1.68 -7.12
C THR A 26 -5.45 1.52 -5.62
N VAL A 27 -6.32 2.35 -5.04
CA VAL A 27 -6.67 2.25 -3.61
C VAL A 27 -7.29 0.90 -3.30
N GLY A 28 -8.22 0.44 -4.15
CA GLY A 28 -8.89 -0.86 -3.98
C GLY A 28 -7.92 -2.04 -4.01
N LEU A 29 -7.04 -2.09 -5.02
CA LEU A 29 -6.03 -3.14 -5.15
C LEU A 29 -5.02 -3.09 -3.99
N LEU A 30 -4.57 -1.91 -3.62
CA LEU A 30 -3.64 -1.73 -2.50
C LEU A 30 -4.30 -2.14 -1.19
N ALA A 31 -5.55 -1.75 -0.96
CA ALA A 31 -6.30 -2.15 0.23
C ALA A 31 -6.47 -3.66 0.33
N LEU A 32 -6.80 -4.34 -0.77
CA LEU A 32 -6.89 -5.80 -0.82
C LEU A 32 -5.54 -6.46 -0.54
N PHE A 33 -4.48 -5.99 -1.18
CA PHE A 33 -3.13 -6.50 -0.95
C PHE A 33 -2.71 -6.34 0.51
N LEU A 34 -2.88 -5.16 1.08
CA LEU A 34 -2.56 -4.88 2.48
C LEU A 34 -3.45 -5.67 3.44
N SER A 35 -4.70 -5.93 3.09
CA SER A 35 -5.59 -6.77 3.90
C SER A 35 -5.13 -8.23 3.93
N VAL A 36 -4.69 -8.78 2.79
CA VAL A 36 -4.13 -10.14 2.73
C VAL A 36 -2.86 -10.24 3.57
N THR A 37 -1.94 -9.31 3.43
CA THR A 37 -0.70 -9.31 4.20
C THR A 37 -0.94 -9.09 5.70
N ALA A 38 -1.91 -8.24 6.08
CA ALA A 38 -2.32 -8.06 7.46
C ALA A 38 -2.95 -9.33 8.06
N HIS A 39 -3.79 -10.01 7.29
CA HIS A 39 -4.38 -11.28 7.73
C HIS A 39 -3.31 -12.35 7.97
N LEU A 40 -2.35 -12.48 7.06
CA LEU A 40 -1.23 -13.40 7.23
C LEU A 40 -0.41 -13.06 8.46
N ALA A 41 -0.10 -11.80 8.67
CA ALA A 41 0.66 -11.34 9.83
C ALA A 41 -0.08 -11.63 11.14
N ALA A 42 -1.34 -11.24 11.24
CA ALA A 42 -2.16 -11.47 12.44
C ALA A 42 -2.35 -12.96 12.73
N ARG A 43 -2.59 -13.76 11.72
CA ARG A 43 -2.76 -15.21 11.86
C ARG A 43 -1.49 -15.89 12.36
N ASN A 44 -0.33 -15.43 11.96
CA ASN A 44 0.94 -15.96 12.43
C ASN A 44 1.24 -15.63 13.90
N VAL A 45 0.71 -14.52 14.39
CA VAL A 45 0.99 -14.06 15.77
C VAL A 45 -0.08 -14.49 16.75
N VAL A 46 -1.34 -14.33 16.37
CA VAL A 46 -2.50 -14.52 17.27
C VAL A 46 -3.24 -15.84 16.98
N GLY A 47 -3.06 -16.41 15.79
CA GLY A 47 -3.74 -17.60 15.36
C GLY A 47 -5.02 -17.29 14.59
N ASP A 48 -6.16 -17.83 15.02
CA ASP A 48 -7.40 -17.66 14.27
C ASP A 48 -7.97 -16.26 14.44
N VAL A 49 -8.05 -15.53 13.32
CA VAL A 49 -8.54 -14.15 13.26
C VAL A 49 -9.54 -13.97 12.11
N ALA A 50 -10.55 -13.14 12.35
CA ALA A 50 -11.57 -12.86 11.34
C ALA A 50 -11.00 -12.04 10.17
N VAL A 51 -11.23 -12.49 8.95
CA VAL A 51 -10.79 -11.83 7.72
C VAL A 51 -11.30 -10.39 7.61
N VAL A 52 -12.52 -10.12 8.09
CA VAL A 52 -13.11 -8.78 8.05
C VAL A 52 -12.29 -7.75 8.82
N LYS A 53 -11.61 -8.15 9.88
CA LYS A 53 -10.71 -7.26 10.63
C LYS A 53 -9.49 -6.86 9.80
N ALA A 54 -8.95 -7.79 9.03
CA ALA A 54 -7.85 -7.53 8.12
C ALA A 54 -8.23 -6.54 7.01
N LEU A 55 -9.47 -6.61 6.51
CA LEU A 55 -9.98 -5.61 5.56
C LEU A 55 -9.97 -4.21 6.17
N GLY A 56 -10.39 -4.07 7.42
CA GLY A 56 -10.30 -2.79 8.14
C GLY A 56 -8.87 -2.29 8.30
N VAL A 57 -7.93 -3.20 8.59
CA VAL A 57 -6.50 -2.85 8.70
C VAL A 57 -5.92 -2.39 7.37
N GLY A 58 -6.21 -3.09 6.28
CA GLY A 58 -5.63 -2.79 4.96
C GLY A 58 -6.12 -1.49 4.34
N VAL A 59 -7.35 -1.07 4.62
CA VAL A 59 -7.94 0.15 4.05
C VAL A 59 -7.24 1.41 4.53
N GLY A 60 -6.93 1.51 5.82
CA GLY A 60 -6.31 2.69 6.41
C GLY A 60 -4.99 3.07 5.74
N PRO A 61 -3.97 2.22 5.76
CA PRO A 61 -2.69 2.48 5.10
C PRO A 61 -2.82 2.71 3.59
N ALA A 62 -3.75 2.03 2.91
CA ALA A 62 -4.00 2.24 1.48
C ALA A 62 -4.45 3.67 1.17
N ILE A 63 -5.38 4.20 1.96
CA ILE A 63 -5.85 5.59 1.83
C ILE A 63 -4.70 6.56 2.12
N ILE A 64 -3.99 6.37 3.23
CA ILE A 64 -2.88 7.24 3.62
C ILE A 64 -1.79 7.26 2.54
N SER A 65 -1.39 6.09 2.05
CA SER A 65 -0.36 5.98 1.00
C SER A 65 -0.79 6.70 -0.28
N THR A 66 -2.05 6.57 -0.67
CA THR A 66 -2.58 7.24 -1.85
C THR A 66 -2.62 8.76 -1.66
N VAL A 67 -3.15 9.23 -0.53
CA VAL A 67 -3.24 10.67 -0.23
C VAL A 67 -1.85 11.31 -0.16
N THR A 68 -0.90 10.68 0.51
CA THR A 68 0.47 11.22 0.62
C THR A 68 1.18 11.25 -0.73
N THR A 69 0.91 10.28 -1.60
CA THR A 69 1.43 10.27 -2.99
C THR A 69 0.80 11.39 -3.81
N LEU A 70 -0.52 11.57 -3.75
CA LEU A 70 -1.21 12.64 -4.48
C LEU A 70 -0.78 14.04 -4.01
N LEU A 71 -0.46 14.19 -2.73
CA LEU A 71 0.06 15.44 -2.17
C LEU A 71 1.58 15.62 -2.38
N SER A 72 2.23 14.68 -3.05
CA SER A 72 3.68 14.68 -3.29
C SER A 72 4.50 14.82 -2.02
N LEU A 73 4.04 14.22 -0.92
CA LEU A 73 4.77 14.24 0.34
C LEU A 73 6.01 13.34 0.27
N PRO A 74 7.07 13.62 1.06
CA PRO A 74 8.24 12.76 1.12
C PRO A 74 7.87 11.33 1.49
N SER A 75 8.47 10.34 0.82
CA SER A 75 8.19 8.91 1.02
C SER A 75 8.33 8.47 2.47
N VAL A 76 9.31 9.03 3.20
CA VAL A 76 9.53 8.74 4.63
C VAL A 76 8.31 9.13 5.47
N LEU A 77 7.71 10.29 5.20
CA LEU A 77 6.49 10.73 5.89
C LEU A 77 5.30 9.84 5.53
N GLY A 78 5.15 9.50 4.25
CA GLY A 78 4.08 8.61 3.79
C GLY A 78 4.14 7.24 4.44
N VAL A 79 5.32 6.63 4.47
CA VAL A 79 5.55 5.32 5.11
C VAL A 79 5.32 5.42 6.62
N GLY A 80 5.85 6.43 7.28
CA GLY A 80 5.65 6.64 8.72
C GLY A 80 4.18 6.79 9.10
N LEU A 81 3.43 7.60 8.37
CA LEU A 81 1.99 7.79 8.58
C LEU A 81 1.20 6.50 8.31
N ALA A 82 1.53 5.80 7.22
CA ALA A 82 0.89 4.53 6.89
C ALA A 82 1.11 3.48 7.98
N LEU A 83 2.34 3.35 8.49
CA LEU A 83 2.65 2.45 9.60
C LEU A 83 1.95 2.85 10.91
N ALA A 84 1.84 4.13 11.20
CA ALA A 84 1.14 4.61 12.39
C ALA A 84 -0.35 4.29 12.33
N VAL A 85 -0.99 4.49 11.17
CA VAL A 85 -2.40 4.14 10.93
C VAL A 85 -2.59 2.63 10.97
N ASP A 86 -1.67 1.87 10.39
CA ASP A 86 -1.67 0.41 10.42
C ASP A 86 -1.63 -0.12 11.86
N ALA A 87 -0.66 0.32 12.65
CA ALA A 87 -0.54 -0.06 14.05
C ALA A 87 -1.79 0.33 14.87
N GLY A 88 -2.33 1.52 14.63
CA GLY A 88 -3.56 1.99 15.28
C GLY A 88 -4.76 1.10 14.93
N ALA A 89 -4.93 0.76 13.65
CA ALA A 89 -5.99 -0.12 13.18
C ALA A 89 -5.86 -1.54 13.75
N ILE A 90 -4.65 -2.09 13.76
CA ILE A 90 -4.35 -3.40 14.36
C ILE A 90 -4.70 -3.39 15.85
N HIS A 91 -4.26 -2.36 16.59
CA HIS A 91 -4.55 -2.26 18.01
C HIS A 91 -6.05 -2.19 18.30
N LEU A 92 -6.78 -1.39 17.55
CA LEU A 92 -8.21 -1.18 17.74
C LEU A 92 -9.05 -2.40 17.32
N LEU A 93 -8.73 -2.99 16.17
CA LEU A 93 -9.53 -4.07 15.58
C LEU A 93 -9.26 -5.43 16.22
N TYR A 94 -7.99 -5.73 16.51
CA TYR A 94 -7.63 -7.00 17.14
C TYR A 94 -7.62 -6.94 18.67
N ARG A 95 -7.70 -5.75 19.25
CA ARG A 95 -7.73 -5.53 20.71
C ARG A 95 -6.57 -6.23 21.43
N GLN A 96 -5.41 -6.21 20.85
CA GLN A 96 -4.22 -6.83 21.40
C GLN A 96 -3.39 -5.86 22.26
N PRO A 97 -2.61 -6.37 23.22
CA PRO A 97 -1.66 -5.54 23.97
C PRO A 97 -0.64 -4.90 23.02
N ARG A 98 -0.04 -3.80 23.46
CA ARG A 98 0.91 -3.03 22.64
C ARG A 98 2.06 -3.86 22.07
N ARG A 99 2.57 -4.81 22.83
CA ARG A 99 3.65 -5.71 22.38
C ARG A 99 3.21 -6.57 21.20
N THR A 100 2.05 -7.19 21.32
CA THR A 100 1.47 -8.03 20.26
C THR A 100 1.11 -7.19 19.04
N THR A 101 0.55 -5.99 19.24
CA THR A 101 0.28 -5.02 18.17
C THR A 101 1.55 -4.66 17.42
N ALA A 102 2.63 -4.32 18.13
CA ALA A 102 3.91 -3.99 17.53
C ALA A 102 4.47 -5.17 16.72
N LEU A 103 4.35 -6.38 17.23
CA LEU A 103 4.79 -7.59 16.54
C LEU A 103 3.99 -7.84 15.26
N ILE A 104 2.66 -7.75 15.31
CA ILE A 104 1.80 -7.90 14.12
C ILE A 104 2.15 -6.82 13.09
N THR A 105 2.29 -5.57 13.51
CA THR A 105 2.66 -4.46 12.62
C THR A 105 4.02 -4.70 11.95
N ALA A 106 5.01 -5.13 12.70
CA ALA A 106 6.34 -5.44 12.17
C ALA A 106 6.30 -6.58 11.15
N ILE A 107 5.61 -7.66 11.47
CA ILE A 107 5.43 -8.79 10.54
C ILE A 107 4.63 -8.37 9.32
N HIS A 108 3.56 -7.59 9.50
CA HIS A 108 2.78 -7.05 8.39
C HIS A 108 3.65 -6.22 7.44
N ALA A 109 4.47 -5.32 7.97
CA ALA A 109 5.38 -4.52 7.17
C ALA A 109 6.40 -5.40 6.40
N ILE A 110 7.01 -6.38 7.06
CA ILE A 110 7.96 -7.30 6.43
C ILE A 110 7.29 -8.13 5.34
N VAL A 111 6.14 -8.73 5.62
CA VAL A 111 5.40 -9.53 4.64
C VAL A 111 4.96 -8.67 3.46
N THR A 112 4.50 -7.44 3.72
CA THR A 112 4.12 -6.48 2.68
C THR A 112 5.28 -6.17 1.75
N VAL A 113 6.47 -5.90 2.29
CA VAL A 113 7.67 -5.61 1.49
C VAL A 113 8.07 -6.83 0.66
N ILE A 114 8.13 -8.01 1.26
CA ILE A 114 8.53 -9.24 0.56
C ILE A 114 7.53 -9.58 -0.56
N LEU A 115 6.26 -9.65 -0.25
CA LEU A 115 5.23 -9.96 -1.24
C LEU A 115 5.09 -8.87 -2.29
N GLY A 116 5.23 -7.61 -1.90
CA GLY A 116 5.24 -6.47 -2.81
C GLY A 116 6.40 -6.54 -3.80
N ALA A 117 7.59 -6.90 -3.33
CA ALA A 117 8.76 -7.09 -4.18
C ALA A 117 8.57 -8.28 -5.15
N VAL A 118 8.04 -9.40 -4.67
CA VAL A 118 7.78 -10.58 -5.50
C VAL A 118 6.72 -10.29 -6.57
N VAL A 119 5.57 -9.74 -6.17
CA VAL A 119 4.47 -9.43 -7.09
C VAL A 119 4.88 -8.32 -8.06
N GLY A 120 5.47 -7.24 -7.56
CA GLY A 120 5.95 -6.12 -8.38
C GLY A 120 7.03 -6.56 -9.37
N GLY A 121 7.98 -7.38 -8.90
CA GLY A 121 9.02 -7.96 -9.76
C GLY A 121 8.44 -8.86 -10.85
N ALA A 122 7.48 -9.71 -10.51
CA ALA A 122 6.79 -10.57 -11.47
C ALA A 122 6.03 -9.77 -12.54
N VAL A 123 5.34 -8.71 -12.13
CA VAL A 123 4.63 -7.81 -13.05
C VAL A 123 5.61 -7.11 -13.99
N ILE A 124 6.71 -6.58 -13.46
CA ILE A 124 7.74 -5.93 -14.28
C ILE A 124 8.32 -6.91 -15.30
N LEU A 125 8.67 -8.12 -14.87
CA LEU A 125 9.19 -9.15 -15.77
C LEU A 125 8.18 -9.53 -16.85
N TYR A 126 6.91 -9.71 -16.49
CA TYR A 126 5.86 -10.01 -17.44
C TYR A 126 5.68 -8.91 -18.49
N LEU A 127 5.67 -7.64 -18.05
CA LEU A 127 5.52 -6.49 -18.96
C LEU A 127 6.77 -6.23 -19.79
N SER A 128 7.94 -6.70 -19.35
CA SER A 128 9.22 -6.56 -20.08
C SER A 128 9.48 -7.73 -21.03
N ALA A 129 8.69 -8.79 -20.98
CA ALA A 129 8.86 -9.94 -21.84
C ALA A 129 8.62 -9.56 -23.32
N PRO A 130 9.48 -10.03 -24.27
CA PRO A 130 9.32 -9.74 -25.70
C PRO A 130 8.10 -10.43 -26.31
#